data_3b22ec1d441b4fb0b197ee93a39f9a21
#
_entry.id   3b22ec1d441b4fb0b197ee93a39f9a21
#
_cell.length_a   1.000
_cell.length_b   1.000
_cell.length_c   1.000
_cell.angle_alpha   90.00
_cell.angle_beta   90.00
_cell.angle_gamma   90.00
#
_symmetry.space_group_name_H-M   'P 1'
#
loop_
_entity.id
_entity.type
_entity.pdbx_description
1 polymer ?
#
loop_
_entity_poly.entity_id
_entity_poly.type
_entity_poly.pdbx_seq_one_letter_code
_entity_poly.pdbx_strand_id
1 'polypeptide(L)'
;MKTQGAIIRQVPGRYETAELELDEAGPGELTVKMVASGLCHTDDHVATGDMEYGIYPVCGGHEGAGVVVQVGEAVRGWSEGDHVVFSFLPACGKCRWCARGMQNLCDRGAGLMNGSRLDDPTSFRMRLDGQPVGQMFGISTFSQYTTVDVDNAVKVPVDAPLESLCLLGCGVGTGWGSAVNLADIYPGDTVIVMGVGGIGINAVQGAVHSGAGQVIAVDPVAFKREKAMEFGATHVVENIEEGAELARTFTNGQGADATIVTVGVTTPEHVSQAFSSIRKAGTVVVTGVGDITRTDLSLSIGELTVFQKRLQGSLFGASNPTADIPWLVDLYTRGQLKLDELITHRYTLDQVAQGYEDMHAGKNIRGIVVYDA
;
A
#
# COMPACT_ATOMS: atom_id res chain seq x y z
N MET A 1 -19.87 11.00 18.03
CA MET A 1 -19.18 10.29 19.14
C MET A 1 -17.78 10.84 19.35
N LYS A 2 -17.08 10.46 20.46
CA LYS A 2 -15.66 10.80 20.66
C LYS A 2 -14.78 9.61 20.31
N THR A 3 -13.56 9.88 19.80
CA THR A 3 -12.55 8.87 19.47
C THR A 3 -11.15 9.42 19.75
N GLN A 4 -10.21 8.56 20.15
CA GLN A 4 -8.80 8.94 20.17
C GLN A 4 -8.23 8.70 18.78
N GLY A 5 -7.46 9.66 18.26
CA GLY A 5 -6.78 9.55 16.96
C GLY A 5 -5.36 10.10 17.00
N ALA A 6 -4.48 9.57 16.15
CA ALA A 6 -3.14 10.12 15.96
C ALA A 6 -3.18 11.12 14.79
N ILE A 7 -2.85 12.38 15.10
CA ILE A 7 -2.96 13.51 14.17
C ILE A 7 -1.61 14.16 13.91
N ILE A 8 -1.51 14.83 12.78
CA ILE A 8 -0.43 15.78 12.43
C ILE A 8 -1.08 17.17 12.40
N ARG A 9 -0.59 18.10 13.23
CA ARG A 9 -1.15 19.47 13.28
C ARG A 9 -0.67 20.38 12.17
N GLN A 10 0.55 20.18 11.75
CA GLN A 10 1.22 20.99 10.70
C GLN A 10 2.37 20.20 10.08
N VAL A 11 2.89 20.64 8.95
CA VAL A 11 4.07 20.06 8.30
C VAL A 11 5.25 21.05 8.30
N PRO A 12 6.47 20.55 8.46
CA PRO A 12 6.78 19.21 8.94
C PRO A 12 6.26 19.00 10.37
N GLY A 13 5.83 17.80 10.70
CA GLY A 13 5.22 17.48 11.98
C GLY A 13 5.50 16.06 12.44
N ARG A 14 4.94 15.72 13.60
CA ARG A 14 5.01 14.39 14.21
C ARG A 14 3.61 13.99 14.65
N TYR A 15 3.32 12.72 14.58
CA TYR A 15 2.06 12.17 15.09
C TYR A 15 1.95 12.37 16.60
N GLU A 16 0.81 12.89 17.03
CA GLU A 16 0.41 13.01 18.43
C GLU A 16 -1.03 12.54 18.60
N THR A 17 -1.37 11.96 19.76
CA THR A 17 -2.74 11.56 20.06
C THR A 17 -3.59 12.74 20.50
N ALA A 18 -4.84 12.77 20.02
CA ALA A 18 -5.85 13.76 20.42
C ALA A 18 -7.22 13.10 20.52
N GLU A 19 -8.08 13.63 21.42
CA GLU A 19 -9.50 13.29 21.44
C GLU A 19 -10.22 14.08 20.33
N LEU A 20 -10.85 13.37 19.42
CA LEU A 20 -11.56 13.91 18.26
C LEU A 20 -13.06 13.69 18.42
N GLU A 21 -13.83 14.64 17.91
CA GLU A 21 -15.26 14.45 17.64
C GLU A 21 -15.40 13.74 16.30
N LEU A 22 -16.13 12.62 16.26
CA LEU A 22 -16.41 11.84 15.05
C LEU A 22 -17.90 11.84 14.75
N ASP A 23 -18.25 12.19 13.51
CA ASP A 23 -19.62 12.10 13.03
C ASP A 23 -20.09 10.63 13.02
N GLU A 24 -21.36 10.40 13.30
CA GLU A 24 -22.01 9.11 13.06
C GLU A 24 -22.10 8.83 11.56
N ALA A 25 -22.32 7.55 11.19
CA ALA A 25 -22.43 7.16 9.80
C ALA A 25 -23.65 7.81 9.13
N GLY A 26 -23.39 8.67 8.15
CA GLY A 26 -24.40 9.25 7.28
C GLY A 26 -24.81 8.30 6.15
N PRO A 27 -25.64 8.78 5.18
CA PRO A 27 -26.02 7.97 4.02
C PRO A 27 -24.79 7.50 3.23
N GLY A 28 -24.72 6.20 2.98
CA GLY A 28 -23.58 5.59 2.25
C GLY A 28 -22.31 5.39 3.08
N GLU A 29 -22.37 5.56 4.41
CA GLU A 29 -21.21 5.48 5.30
C GLU A 29 -21.33 4.32 6.31
N LEU A 30 -20.18 3.91 6.83
CA LEU A 30 -20.03 2.94 7.92
C LEU A 30 -19.21 3.58 9.04
N THR A 31 -19.58 3.36 10.31
CA THR A 31 -18.69 3.58 11.44
C THR A 31 -18.08 2.26 11.87
N VAL A 32 -16.76 2.24 12.01
CA VAL A 32 -15.97 1.04 12.27
C VAL A 32 -15.15 1.23 13.55
N LYS A 33 -15.20 0.25 14.46
CA LYS A 33 -14.25 0.10 15.57
C LYS A 33 -12.99 -0.56 15.00
N MET A 34 -11.85 0.12 15.11
CA MET A 34 -10.59 -0.40 14.60
C MET A 34 -10.06 -1.55 15.46
N VAL A 35 -9.48 -2.54 14.83
CA VAL A 35 -8.74 -3.65 15.46
C VAL A 35 -7.25 -3.48 15.23
N ALA A 36 -6.84 -3.16 13.99
CA ALA A 36 -5.43 -2.89 13.68
C ALA A 36 -5.29 -1.93 12.51
N SER A 37 -4.12 -1.26 12.46
CA SER A 37 -3.74 -0.35 11.37
C SER A 37 -2.26 -0.50 11.04
N GLY A 38 -1.93 -0.64 9.74
CA GLY A 38 -0.55 -0.72 9.27
C GLY A 38 0.14 0.64 9.25
N LEU A 39 1.44 0.66 9.56
CA LEU A 39 2.30 1.83 9.34
C LEU A 39 2.89 1.78 7.92
N CYS A 40 2.68 2.83 7.14
CA CYS A 40 3.15 2.95 5.76
C CYS A 40 3.95 4.23 5.56
N HIS A 41 4.94 4.21 4.66
CA HIS A 41 5.72 5.43 4.32
C HIS A 41 4.85 6.57 3.78
N THR A 42 3.68 6.28 3.20
CA THR A 42 2.79 7.32 2.70
C THR A 42 2.27 8.23 3.83
N ASP A 43 1.98 7.68 5.02
CA ASP A 43 1.63 8.48 6.19
C ASP A 43 2.80 9.33 6.67
N ASP A 44 4.01 8.81 6.57
CA ASP A 44 5.24 9.52 6.91
C ASP A 44 5.49 10.68 5.94
N HIS A 45 5.31 10.48 4.63
CA HIS A 45 5.41 11.55 3.63
C HIS A 45 4.43 12.71 3.88
N VAL A 46 3.23 12.42 4.42
CA VAL A 46 2.31 13.47 4.87
C VAL A 46 2.85 14.21 6.10
N ALA A 47 3.51 13.50 7.02
CA ALA A 47 4.09 14.11 8.22
C ALA A 47 5.33 14.96 7.94
N THR A 48 6.19 14.53 7.00
CA THR A 48 7.39 15.26 6.60
C THR A 48 7.09 16.43 5.67
N GLY A 49 5.95 16.39 4.95
CA GLY A 49 5.58 17.37 3.93
C GLY A 49 6.03 17.01 2.52
N ASP A 50 6.60 15.81 2.32
CA ASP A 50 6.94 15.31 0.97
C ASP A 50 5.68 15.05 0.12
N MET A 51 4.54 14.85 0.79
CA MET A 51 3.22 14.74 0.18
C MET A 51 2.30 15.80 0.79
N GLU A 52 1.95 16.81 0.00
CA GLU A 52 1.05 17.88 0.41
C GLU A 52 -0.36 17.35 0.63
N TYR A 53 -1.00 17.74 1.72
CA TYR A 53 -2.36 17.38 2.06
C TYR A 53 -3.25 18.64 2.13
N GLY A 54 -4.53 18.51 1.74
CA GLY A 54 -5.41 19.68 1.55
C GLY A 54 -5.79 20.43 2.83
N ILE A 55 -5.66 19.79 4.01
CA ILE A 55 -6.01 20.39 5.31
C ILE A 55 -5.15 19.81 6.44
N TYR A 56 -4.85 20.66 7.41
CA TYR A 56 -4.26 20.29 8.72
C TYR A 56 -5.07 20.91 9.84
N PRO A 57 -5.28 20.25 11.01
CA PRO A 57 -4.75 18.92 11.33
C PRO A 57 -5.32 17.83 10.43
N VAL A 58 -4.54 16.74 10.26
CA VAL A 58 -4.99 15.52 9.58
C VAL A 58 -4.81 14.31 10.50
N CYS A 59 -5.82 13.47 10.61
CA CYS A 59 -5.72 12.16 11.27
C CYS A 59 -5.17 11.15 10.26
N GLY A 60 -4.08 10.46 10.62
CA GLY A 60 -3.35 9.58 9.74
C GLY A 60 -3.94 8.17 9.63
N GLY A 61 -3.17 7.32 8.95
CA GLY A 61 -3.49 5.91 8.75
C GLY A 61 -4.39 5.64 7.55
N HIS A 62 -3.93 4.74 6.68
CA HIS A 62 -4.67 4.36 5.48
C HIS A 62 -4.67 2.84 5.22
N GLU A 63 -4.08 2.07 6.10
CA GLU A 63 -4.19 0.61 6.13
C GLU A 63 -4.92 0.22 7.40
N GLY A 64 -6.01 -0.51 7.31
CA GLY A 64 -6.74 -0.84 8.51
C GLY A 64 -7.76 -1.94 8.34
N ALA A 65 -8.08 -2.57 9.46
CA ALA A 65 -9.15 -3.54 9.60
C ALA A 65 -9.89 -3.35 10.92
N GLY A 66 -11.16 -3.63 10.92
CA GLY A 66 -12.00 -3.43 12.09
C GLY A 66 -13.36 -4.10 11.99
N VAL A 67 -14.24 -3.74 12.93
CA VAL A 67 -15.60 -4.28 13.03
C VAL A 67 -16.59 -3.14 12.86
N VAL A 68 -17.58 -3.32 12.00
CA VAL A 68 -18.65 -2.36 11.77
C VAL A 68 -19.49 -2.23 13.04
N VAL A 69 -19.65 -1.02 13.54
CA VAL A 69 -20.48 -0.71 14.74
C VAL A 69 -21.70 0.14 14.42
N GLN A 70 -21.74 0.76 13.23
CA GLN A 70 -22.91 1.49 12.75
C GLN A 70 -22.97 1.44 11.22
N VAL A 71 -24.14 1.26 10.68
CA VAL A 71 -24.42 1.27 9.23
C VAL A 71 -25.33 2.46 8.92
N GLY A 72 -24.87 3.33 8.05
CA GLY A 72 -25.61 4.51 7.64
C GLY A 72 -26.80 4.19 6.73
N GLU A 73 -27.67 5.18 6.50
CA GLU A 73 -28.84 5.04 5.63
C GLU A 73 -28.41 4.68 4.19
N ALA A 74 -29.25 3.92 3.51
CA ALA A 74 -29.08 3.47 2.13
C ALA A 74 -27.88 2.52 1.88
N VAL A 75 -27.06 2.20 2.87
CA VAL A 75 -26.02 1.16 2.77
C VAL A 75 -26.68 -0.21 2.72
N ARG A 76 -26.29 -1.03 1.75
CA ARG A 76 -26.83 -2.39 1.57
C ARG A 76 -25.70 -3.41 1.66
N GLY A 77 -26.03 -4.59 2.16
CA GLY A 77 -25.09 -5.70 2.25
C GLY A 77 -24.16 -5.63 3.46
N TRP A 78 -24.35 -4.67 4.38
CA TRP A 78 -23.60 -4.48 5.61
C TRP A 78 -24.49 -4.57 6.84
N SER A 79 -23.94 -5.06 7.93
CA SER A 79 -24.57 -5.15 9.25
C SER A 79 -23.55 -4.83 10.33
N GLU A 80 -24.01 -4.38 11.50
CA GLU A 80 -23.19 -4.30 12.69
C GLU A 80 -22.60 -5.67 13.02
N GLY A 81 -21.33 -5.72 13.41
CA GLY A 81 -20.56 -6.94 13.63
C GLY A 81 -19.84 -7.49 12.37
N ASP A 82 -20.10 -6.95 11.18
CA ASP A 82 -19.33 -7.35 9.98
C ASP A 82 -17.85 -6.93 10.13
N HIS A 83 -16.96 -7.82 9.69
CA HIS A 83 -15.54 -7.54 9.61
C HIS A 83 -15.20 -6.84 8.30
N VAL A 84 -14.32 -5.84 8.38
CA VAL A 84 -13.94 -4.99 7.24
C VAL A 84 -12.43 -4.81 7.17
N VAL A 85 -11.91 -4.83 5.95
CA VAL A 85 -10.59 -4.30 5.58
C VAL A 85 -10.83 -3.06 4.72
N PHE A 86 -10.10 -1.99 4.97
CA PHE A 86 -10.20 -0.79 4.15
C PHE A 86 -9.31 -0.85 2.93
N SER A 87 -9.80 -0.32 1.82
CA SER A 87 -9.00 0.10 0.67
C SER A 87 -8.79 1.61 0.76
N PHE A 88 -7.54 2.07 0.67
CA PHE A 88 -7.28 3.51 0.66
C PHE A 88 -7.83 4.21 -0.60
N LEU A 89 -8.08 3.45 -1.66
CA LEU A 89 -8.75 3.92 -2.86
C LEU A 89 -10.20 3.43 -2.86
N PRO A 90 -11.18 4.32 -3.10
CA PRO A 90 -12.58 3.92 -3.21
C PRO A 90 -12.81 3.08 -4.46
N ALA A 91 -13.81 2.21 -4.43
CA ALA A 91 -14.20 1.34 -5.54
C ALA A 91 -15.71 1.38 -5.76
N CYS A 92 -16.21 2.43 -6.42
CA CYS A 92 -17.66 2.65 -6.58
C CYS A 92 -18.39 1.61 -7.46
N GLY A 93 -17.67 0.75 -8.17
CA GLY A 93 -18.22 -0.30 -9.03
C GLY A 93 -18.89 0.17 -10.33
N LYS A 94 -19.19 1.45 -10.49
CA LYS A 94 -20.04 1.98 -11.59
C LYS A 94 -19.36 2.99 -12.51
N CYS A 95 -18.24 3.63 -12.11
CA CYS A 95 -17.53 4.55 -13.00
C CYS A 95 -16.83 3.79 -14.13
N ARG A 96 -16.37 4.53 -15.14
CA ARG A 96 -15.68 3.97 -16.31
C ARG A 96 -14.56 2.99 -15.95
N TRP A 97 -13.76 3.35 -14.94
CA TRP A 97 -12.59 2.58 -14.55
C TRP A 97 -12.99 1.32 -13.78
N CYS A 98 -13.86 1.45 -12.79
CA CYS A 98 -14.39 0.29 -12.05
C CYS A 98 -15.06 -0.73 -12.99
N ALA A 99 -15.88 -0.25 -13.94
CA ALA A 99 -16.57 -1.11 -14.91
C ALA A 99 -15.62 -1.85 -15.87
N ARG A 100 -14.35 -1.42 -15.95
CA ARG A 100 -13.29 -2.07 -16.77
C ARG A 100 -12.34 -2.94 -15.96
N GLY A 101 -12.60 -3.13 -14.67
CA GLY A 101 -11.70 -3.86 -13.78
C GLY A 101 -10.44 -3.06 -13.41
N MET A 102 -10.53 -1.74 -13.34
CA MET A 102 -9.46 -0.83 -12.92
C MET A 102 -9.93 0.00 -11.73
N GLN A 103 -10.36 -0.68 -10.66
CA GLN A 103 -10.95 -0.03 -9.49
C GLN A 103 -9.96 0.90 -8.78
N ASN A 104 -8.67 0.59 -8.84
CA ASN A 104 -7.59 1.44 -8.35
C ASN A 104 -7.55 2.84 -8.99
N LEU A 105 -8.25 3.05 -10.10
CA LEU A 105 -8.38 4.33 -10.80
C LEU A 105 -9.80 4.90 -10.71
N CYS A 106 -10.58 4.51 -9.71
CA CYS A 106 -11.96 4.99 -9.52
C CYS A 106 -12.03 6.52 -9.51
N ASP A 107 -12.99 7.08 -10.26
CA ASP A 107 -13.18 8.55 -10.37
C ASP A 107 -13.41 9.22 -9.01
N ARG A 108 -14.00 8.52 -8.03
CA ARG A 108 -14.20 9.04 -6.67
C ARG A 108 -12.91 9.23 -5.88
N GLY A 109 -11.78 8.67 -6.36
CA GLY A 109 -10.46 8.88 -5.78
C GLY A 109 -9.85 10.26 -6.03
N ALA A 110 -10.40 11.06 -6.92
CA ALA A 110 -9.83 12.35 -7.32
C ALA A 110 -9.69 13.38 -6.18
N GLY A 111 -10.55 13.31 -5.15
CA GLY A 111 -10.55 14.24 -4.00
C GLY A 111 -9.92 13.70 -2.72
N LEU A 112 -9.29 12.52 -2.74
CA LEU A 112 -8.80 11.85 -1.52
C LEU A 112 -7.80 12.67 -0.70
N MET A 113 -7.00 13.50 -1.36
CA MET A 113 -6.00 14.36 -0.68
C MET A 113 -6.63 15.58 0.02
N ASN A 114 -7.92 15.86 -0.18
CA ASN A 114 -8.61 16.97 0.49
C ASN A 114 -8.93 16.65 1.96
N GLY A 115 -8.93 15.38 2.37
CA GLY A 115 -9.27 14.95 3.72
C GLY A 115 -10.75 15.08 4.10
N SER A 116 -11.59 15.47 3.15
CA SER A 116 -13.04 15.64 3.27
C SER A 116 -13.82 14.38 2.90
N ARG A 117 -15.16 14.43 2.97
CA ARG A 117 -16.02 13.42 2.33
C ARG A 117 -15.78 13.37 0.82
N LEU A 118 -15.89 12.19 0.21
CA LEU A 118 -15.57 11.98 -1.21
C LEU A 118 -16.44 12.83 -2.15
N ASP A 119 -17.69 13.03 -1.80
CA ASP A 119 -18.67 13.74 -2.64
C ASP A 119 -18.91 15.20 -2.20
N ASP A 120 -18.29 15.64 -1.07
CA ASP A 120 -18.41 17.01 -0.56
C ASP A 120 -17.08 17.51 0.02
N PRO A 121 -16.31 18.31 -0.74
CA PRO A 121 -15.01 18.81 -0.29
C PRO A 121 -15.09 19.81 0.87
N THR A 122 -16.28 20.23 1.29
CA THR A 122 -16.49 21.15 2.41
C THR A 122 -16.91 20.44 3.70
N SER A 123 -17.16 19.12 3.63
CA SER A 123 -17.68 18.32 4.73
C SER A 123 -16.63 17.36 5.28
N PHE A 124 -16.44 17.42 6.62
CA PHE A 124 -15.45 16.63 7.35
C PHE A 124 -16.13 15.81 8.43
N ARG A 125 -15.70 14.55 8.59
CA ARG A 125 -16.25 13.63 9.60
C ARG A 125 -15.61 13.79 10.97
N MET A 126 -14.39 14.34 11.01
CA MET A 126 -13.63 14.51 12.25
C MET A 126 -13.47 15.99 12.59
N ARG A 127 -13.50 16.32 13.88
CA ARG A 127 -13.24 17.67 14.41
C ARG A 127 -12.38 17.60 15.65
N LEU A 128 -11.58 18.65 15.86
CA LEU A 128 -10.83 18.91 17.06
C LEU A 128 -11.21 20.31 17.56
N ASP A 129 -11.76 20.41 18.76
CA ASP A 129 -12.24 21.68 19.32
C ASP A 129 -13.20 22.43 18.36
N GLY A 130 -14.09 21.67 17.71
CA GLY A 130 -15.06 22.18 16.73
C GLY A 130 -14.48 22.56 15.36
N GLN A 131 -13.15 22.48 15.16
CA GLN A 131 -12.50 22.74 13.87
C GLN A 131 -12.35 21.44 13.06
N PRO A 132 -12.47 21.50 11.71
CA PRO A 132 -12.35 20.33 10.88
C PRO A 132 -10.96 19.69 10.98
N VAL A 133 -10.92 18.36 10.98
CA VAL A 133 -9.72 17.53 10.89
C VAL A 133 -9.84 16.68 9.63
N GLY A 134 -8.81 16.72 8.79
CA GLY A 134 -8.77 15.90 7.58
C GLY A 134 -8.67 14.41 7.90
N GLN A 135 -9.34 13.58 7.11
CA GLN A 135 -9.16 12.13 7.15
C GLN A 135 -8.20 11.69 6.04
N MET A 136 -7.11 11.03 6.42
CA MET A 136 -6.19 10.48 5.43
C MET A 136 -6.91 9.49 4.51
N PHE A 137 -6.92 9.78 3.23
CA PHE A 137 -7.64 9.06 2.16
C PHE A 137 -9.12 8.77 2.49
N GLY A 138 -9.75 9.62 3.32
CA GLY A 138 -11.14 9.48 3.73
C GLY A 138 -11.43 8.34 4.71
N ILE A 139 -10.38 7.70 5.25
CA ILE A 139 -10.51 6.54 6.15
C ILE A 139 -9.86 6.73 7.53
N SER A 140 -8.68 7.38 7.64
CA SER A 140 -7.99 7.67 8.93
C SER A 140 -7.99 6.51 9.90
N THR A 141 -7.20 5.50 9.59
CA THR A 141 -7.17 4.27 10.39
C THR A 141 -6.35 4.40 11.70
N PHE A 142 -5.60 5.49 11.89
CA PHE A 142 -4.97 5.80 13.18
C PHE A 142 -5.94 6.46 14.15
N SER A 143 -7.08 5.81 14.36
CA SER A 143 -8.09 6.21 15.33
C SER A 143 -8.82 4.98 15.88
N GLN A 144 -9.35 5.05 17.10
CA GLN A 144 -10.08 3.92 17.69
C GLN A 144 -11.38 3.62 16.94
N TYR A 145 -12.02 4.67 16.43
CA TYR A 145 -13.21 4.59 15.57
C TYR A 145 -13.01 5.51 14.37
N THR A 146 -13.49 5.07 13.23
CA THR A 146 -13.53 5.90 12.03
C THR A 146 -14.86 5.75 11.31
N THR A 147 -15.34 6.83 10.70
CA THR A 147 -16.51 6.79 9.80
C THR A 147 -16.00 6.97 8.37
N VAL A 148 -16.40 6.07 7.48
CA VAL A 148 -15.86 5.96 6.13
C VAL A 148 -16.98 5.81 5.10
N ASP A 149 -16.68 6.15 3.85
CA ASP A 149 -17.54 5.81 2.73
C ASP A 149 -17.52 4.30 2.47
N VAL A 150 -18.68 3.71 2.16
CA VAL A 150 -18.79 2.27 1.89
C VAL A 150 -17.94 1.80 0.72
N ASP A 151 -17.63 2.68 -0.24
CA ASP A 151 -16.77 2.37 -1.38
C ASP A 151 -15.29 2.15 -1.00
N ASN A 152 -14.88 2.54 0.23
CA ASN A 152 -13.56 2.23 0.79
C ASN A 152 -13.55 0.94 1.64
N ALA A 153 -14.68 0.29 1.83
CA ALA A 153 -14.84 -0.84 2.72
C ALA A 153 -14.97 -2.17 1.95
N VAL A 154 -14.19 -3.16 2.34
CA VAL A 154 -14.26 -4.52 1.78
C VAL A 154 -14.58 -5.49 2.90
N LYS A 155 -15.72 -6.20 2.77
CA LYS A 155 -16.13 -7.19 3.76
C LYS A 155 -15.23 -8.43 3.70
N VAL A 156 -14.83 -8.91 4.88
CA VAL A 156 -14.01 -10.12 5.04
C VAL A 156 -14.71 -11.11 5.99
N PRO A 157 -14.36 -12.40 5.99
CA PRO A 157 -14.94 -13.38 6.91
C PRO A 157 -14.75 -12.97 8.37
N VAL A 158 -15.78 -13.21 9.21
CA VAL A 158 -15.80 -12.80 10.63
C VAL A 158 -14.80 -13.57 11.50
N ASP A 159 -14.31 -14.71 11.05
CA ASP A 159 -13.28 -15.50 11.70
C ASP A 159 -11.87 -15.19 11.24
N ALA A 160 -11.72 -14.27 10.28
CA ALA A 160 -10.41 -13.89 9.75
C ALA A 160 -9.63 -12.97 10.74
N PRO A 161 -8.30 -13.15 10.90
CA PRO A 161 -7.49 -12.41 11.86
C PRO A 161 -7.23 -10.97 11.38
N LEU A 162 -8.02 -10.02 11.85
CA LEU A 162 -8.00 -8.62 11.40
C LEU A 162 -6.64 -7.93 11.61
N GLU A 163 -5.85 -8.34 12.62
CA GLU A 163 -4.50 -7.80 12.82
C GLU A 163 -3.61 -7.98 11.58
N SER A 164 -3.62 -9.16 10.98
CA SER A 164 -2.81 -9.45 9.80
C SER A 164 -3.45 -8.89 8.53
N LEU A 165 -4.79 -8.92 8.46
CA LEU A 165 -5.53 -8.46 7.29
C LEU A 165 -5.49 -6.94 7.10
N CYS A 166 -5.19 -6.13 8.13
CA CYS A 166 -5.10 -4.67 7.98
C CYS A 166 -4.08 -4.26 6.91
N LEU A 167 -3.06 -5.09 6.65
CA LEU A 167 -2.00 -4.83 5.67
C LEU A 167 -2.45 -4.99 4.20
N LEU A 168 -3.60 -5.65 3.96
CA LEU A 168 -4.12 -5.87 2.61
C LEU A 168 -4.59 -4.58 1.94
N GLY A 169 -4.94 -3.58 2.73
CA GLY A 169 -5.51 -2.32 2.27
C GLY A 169 -4.59 -1.43 1.44
N CYS A 170 -3.27 -1.63 1.53
CA CYS A 170 -2.28 -0.88 0.77
C CYS A 170 -1.04 -1.72 0.44
N GLY A 171 -0.11 -1.89 1.39
CA GLY A 171 1.24 -2.39 1.10
C GLY A 171 1.28 -3.79 0.50
N VAL A 172 0.44 -4.71 0.98
CA VAL A 172 0.36 -6.08 0.45
C VAL A 172 -0.22 -6.07 -0.95
N GLY A 173 -1.40 -5.47 -1.16
CA GLY A 173 -2.04 -5.38 -2.47
C GLY A 173 -1.15 -4.68 -3.51
N THR A 174 -0.43 -3.62 -3.08
CA THR A 174 0.49 -2.87 -3.94
C THR A 174 1.66 -3.73 -4.43
N GLY A 175 2.35 -4.40 -3.54
CA GLY A 175 3.51 -5.23 -3.90
C GLY A 175 3.09 -6.46 -4.71
N TRP A 176 2.13 -7.20 -4.20
CA TRP A 176 1.59 -8.38 -4.86
C TRP A 176 1.07 -8.09 -6.27
N GLY A 177 0.21 -7.07 -6.40
CA GLY A 177 -0.37 -6.70 -7.69
C GLY A 177 0.66 -6.16 -8.68
N SER A 178 1.72 -5.49 -8.22
CA SER A 178 2.81 -5.05 -9.10
C SER A 178 3.48 -6.24 -9.81
N ALA A 179 3.60 -7.37 -9.14
CA ALA A 179 4.12 -8.59 -9.75
C ALA A 179 3.05 -9.32 -10.58
N VAL A 180 1.88 -9.58 -9.99
CA VAL A 180 0.85 -10.45 -10.58
C VAL A 180 0.09 -9.78 -11.71
N ASN A 181 -0.22 -8.48 -11.58
CA ASN A 181 -1.09 -7.77 -12.53
C ASN A 181 -0.31 -6.99 -13.60
N LEU A 182 0.94 -6.57 -13.33
CA LEU A 182 1.63 -5.59 -14.16
C LEU A 182 2.98 -6.05 -14.73
N ALA A 183 3.69 -6.96 -14.06
CA ALA A 183 5.04 -7.33 -14.46
C ALA A 183 5.08 -8.32 -15.64
N ASP A 184 3.93 -8.91 -16.04
CA ASP A 184 3.80 -9.86 -17.15
C ASP A 184 4.76 -11.06 -16.99
N ILE A 185 4.74 -11.65 -15.79
CA ILE A 185 5.63 -12.76 -15.40
C ILE A 185 5.06 -14.09 -15.91
N TYR A 186 5.92 -14.89 -16.55
CA TYR A 186 5.63 -16.26 -16.98
C TYR A 186 6.42 -17.29 -16.16
N PRO A 187 5.93 -18.54 -16.05
CA PRO A 187 6.66 -19.60 -15.38
C PRO A 187 8.08 -19.77 -15.92
N GLY A 188 9.05 -19.70 -15.00
CA GLY A 188 10.48 -19.81 -15.32
C GLY A 188 11.20 -18.48 -15.51
N ASP A 189 10.50 -17.34 -15.53
CA ASP A 189 11.10 -16.02 -15.70
C ASP A 189 12.05 -15.64 -14.55
N THR A 190 12.97 -14.75 -14.85
CA THR A 190 13.88 -14.10 -13.89
C THR A 190 13.37 -12.71 -13.56
N VAL A 191 13.03 -12.48 -12.29
CA VAL A 191 12.46 -11.23 -11.79
C VAL A 191 13.40 -10.57 -10.77
N ILE A 192 13.64 -9.27 -10.94
CA ILE A 192 14.33 -8.45 -9.93
C ILE A 192 13.28 -7.64 -9.15
N VAL A 193 13.37 -7.66 -7.82
CA VAL A 193 12.62 -6.77 -6.94
C VAL A 193 13.60 -5.80 -6.29
N MET A 194 13.53 -4.53 -6.67
CA MET A 194 14.44 -3.47 -6.25
C MET A 194 13.83 -2.70 -5.07
N GLY A 195 14.36 -2.94 -3.87
CA GLY A 195 13.83 -2.51 -2.59
C GLY A 195 12.89 -3.56 -1.98
N VAL A 196 13.29 -4.26 -0.91
CA VAL A 196 12.48 -5.31 -0.28
C VAL A 196 12.03 -4.92 1.14
N GLY A 197 11.46 -3.71 1.23
CA GLY A 197 10.65 -3.27 2.36
C GLY A 197 9.23 -3.85 2.34
N GLY A 198 8.30 -3.21 3.05
CA GLY A 198 6.92 -3.70 3.20
C GLY A 198 6.15 -3.94 1.89
N ILE A 199 6.44 -3.18 0.83
CA ILE A 199 5.85 -3.39 -0.51
C ILE A 199 6.64 -4.47 -1.26
N GLY A 200 7.97 -4.34 -1.31
CA GLY A 200 8.82 -5.22 -2.12
C GLY A 200 8.79 -6.67 -1.69
N ILE A 201 8.68 -6.96 -0.40
CA ILE A 201 8.49 -8.34 0.10
C ILE A 201 7.22 -8.98 -0.50
N ASN A 202 6.14 -8.20 -0.66
CA ASN A 202 4.92 -8.71 -1.28
C ASN A 202 5.03 -8.82 -2.80
N ALA A 203 5.87 -8.01 -3.45
CA ALA A 203 6.24 -8.22 -4.85
C ALA A 203 7.06 -9.51 -5.03
N VAL A 204 7.93 -9.87 -4.08
CA VAL A 204 8.62 -11.18 -4.04
C VAL A 204 7.59 -12.31 -3.97
N GLN A 205 6.64 -12.28 -3.02
CA GLN A 205 5.58 -13.29 -2.93
C GLN A 205 4.75 -13.39 -4.21
N GLY A 206 4.36 -12.23 -4.79
CA GLY A 206 3.61 -12.19 -6.05
C GLY A 206 4.40 -12.77 -7.23
N ALA A 207 5.70 -12.50 -7.33
CA ALA A 207 6.56 -13.06 -8.37
C ALA A 207 6.68 -14.59 -8.27
N VAL A 208 6.86 -15.10 -7.04
CA VAL A 208 6.85 -16.55 -6.76
C VAL A 208 5.51 -17.18 -7.14
N HIS A 209 4.41 -16.56 -6.74
CA HIS A 209 3.06 -17.03 -7.08
C HIS A 209 2.82 -17.07 -8.59
N SER A 210 3.35 -16.10 -9.34
CA SER A 210 3.26 -16.06 -10.81
C SER A 210 4.14 -17.11 -11.50
N GLY A 211 4.97 -17.85 -10.73
CA GLY A 211 5.80 -18.94 -11.25
C GLY A 211 7.19 -18.50 -11.69
N ALA A 212 7.70 -17.34 -11.28
CA ALA A 212 9.08 -16.92 -11.55
C ALA A 212 10.07 -18.02 -11.14
N GLY A 213 10.98 -18.36 -12.04
CA GLY A 213 12.03 -19.35 -11.78
C GLY A 213 13.16 -18.80 -10.92
N GLN A 214 13.43 -17.49 -11.06
CA GLN A 214 14.41 -16.77 -10.26
C GLN A 214 13.77 -15.46 -9.74
N VAL A 215 13.86 -15.22 -8.45
CA VAL A 215 13.44 -13.95 -7.82
C VAL A 215 14.65 -13.37 -7.09
N ILE A 216 15.20 -12.30 -7.64
CA ILE A 216 16.40 -11.62 -7.13
C ILE A 216 15.94 -10.40 -6.33
N ALA A 217 16.12 -10.46 -5.01
CA ALA A 217 15.78 -9.36 -4.11
C ALA A 217 17.00 -8.43 -3.94
N VAL A 218 16.79 -7.14 -4.18
CA VAL A 218 17.83 -6.12 -4.12
C VAL A 218 17.52 -5.14 -2.99
N ASP A 219 18.38 -5.04 -1.97
CA ASP A 219 18.22 -4.04 -0.88
C ASP A 219 19.58 -3.81 -0.20
N PRO A 220 19.97 -2.56 0.13
CA PRO A 220 21.23 -2.30 0.83
C PRO A 220 21.23 -2.82 2.28
N VAL A 221 20.06 -3.03 2.90
CA VAL A 221 19.92 -3.46 4.30
C VAL A 221 19.95 -4.99 4.40
N ALA A 222 20.98 -5.54 5.05
CA ALA A 222 21.16 -6.99 5.19
C ALA A 222 19.95 -7.70 5.80
N PHE A 223 19.38 -7.15 6.88
CA PHE A 223 18.18 -7.69 7.53
C PHE A 223 17.01 -7.88 6.55
N LYS A 224 16.77 -6.89 5.65
CA LYS A 224 15.70 -6.98 4.66
C LYS A 224 15.99 -8.05 3.60
N ARG A 225 17.26 -8.20 3.19
CA ARG A 225 17.69 -9.26 2.28
C ARG A 225 17.46 -10.65 2.88
N GLU A 226 17.83 -10.84 4.14
CA GLU A 226 17.59 -12.10 4.87
C GLU A 226 16.08 -12.41 4.93
N LYS A 227 15.26 -11.43 5.26
CA LYS A 227 13.81 -11.58 5.26
C LYS A 227 13.25 -11.93 3.88
N ALA A 228 13.73 -11.34 2.80
CA ALA A 228 13.25 -11.64 1.46
C ALA A 228 13.38 -13.14 1.10
N MET A 229 14.40 -13.83 1.59
CA MET A 229 14.55 -15.29 1.43
C MET A 229 13.42 -16.07 2.10
N GLU A 230 12.94 -15.62 3.26
CA GLU A 230 11.81 -16.26 3.96
C GLU A 230 10.50 -16.15 3.17
N PHE A 231 10.38 -15.12 2.32
CA PHE A 231 9.22 -14.87 1.47
C PHE A 231 9.35 -15.41 0.05
N GLY A 232 10.44 -16.13 -0.25
CA GLY A 232 10.60 -16.88 -1.50
C GLY A 232 11.55 -16.26 -2.52
N ALA A 233 12.32 -15.22 -2.15
CA ALA A 233 13.44 -14.81 -2.99
C ALA A 233 14.43 -15.97 -3.16
N THR A 234 14.90 -16.19 -4.38
CA THR A 234 15.90 -17.23 -4.67
C THR A 234 17.32 -16.72 -4.48
N HIS A 235 17.51 -15.42 -4.64
CA HIS A 235 18.78 -14.73 -4.52
C HIS A 235 18.59 -13.36 -3.87
N VAL A 236 19.62 -12.90 -3.18
CA VAL A 236 19.65 -11.57 -2.56
C VAL A 236 20.98 -10.89 -2.87
N VAL A 237 20.93 -9.61 -3.21
CA VAL A 237 22.10 -8.78 -3.52
C VAL A 237 21.94 -7.38 -2.93
N GLU A 238 23.05 -6.65 -2.82
CA GLU A 238 23.05 -5.34 -2.16
C GLU A 238 22.59 -4.21 -3.07
N ASN A 239 22.87 -4.28 -4.36
CA ASN A 239 22.59 -3.22 -5.33
C ASN A 239 22.06 -3.79 -6.65
N ILE A 240 21.50 -2.90 -7.47
CA ILE A 240 20.85 -3.29 -8.73
C ILE A 240 21.87 -3.76 -9.78
N GLU A 241 23.09 -3.29 -9.76
CA GLU A 241 24.16 -3.70 -10.68
C GLU A 241 24.48 -5.19 -10.50
N GLU A 242 24.65 -5.63 -9.25
CA GLU A 242 24.83 -7.05 -8.91
C GLU A 242 23.61 -7.88 -9.32
N GLY A 243 22.38 -7.35 -9.08
CA GLY A 243 21.13 -8.01 -9.47
C GLY A 243 21.01 -8.19 -10.97
N ALA A 244 21.35 -7.16 -11.74
CA ALA A 244 21.35 -7.21 -13.20
C ALA A 244 22.39 -8.16 -13.76
N GLU A 245 23.59 -8.18 -13.18
CA GLU A 245 24.65 -9.12 -13.60
C GLU A 245 24.23 -10.57 -13.29
N LEU A 246 23.69 -10.81 -12.11
CA LEU A 246 23.18 -12.13 -11.74
C LEU A 246 22.06 -12.59 -12.67
N ALA A 247 21.11 -11.70 -13.01
CA ALA A 247 20.02 -12.01 -13.95
C ALA A 247 20.58 -12.43 -15.33
N ARG A 248 21.64 -11.78 -15.80
CA ARG A 248 22.31 -12.15 -17.08
C ARG A 248 22.82 -13.58 -17.05
N THR A 249 23.29 -14.09 -15.91
CA THR A 249 23.79 -15.48 -15.82
C THR A 249 22.69 -16.50 -16.06
N PHE A 250 21.44 -16.20 -15.72
CA PHE A 250 20.28 -17.08 -15.92
C PHE A 250 19.63 -16.93 -17.30
N THR A 251 19.89 -15.84 -18.02
CA THR A 251 19.14 -15.42 -19.21
C THR A 251 20.01 -15.31 -20.47
N ASN A 252 21.06 -16.08 -20.57
CA ASN A 252 22.01 -16.05 -21.69
C ASN A 252 22.58 -14.64 -21.98
N GLY A 253 22.86 -13.87 -20.94
CA GLY A 253 23.43 -12.52 -21.02
C GLY A 253 22.42 -11.41 -21.32
N GLN A 254 21.11 -11.68 -21.33
CA GLN A 254 20.13 -10.70 -21.78
C GLN A 254 19.60 -9.75 -20.67
N GLY A 255 19.51 -10.20 -19.43
CA GLY A 255 18.95 -9.47 -18.30
C GLY A 255 17.62 -10.05 -17.80
N ALA A 256 17.02 -9.42 -16.81
CA ALA A 256 15.78 -9.89 -16.19
C ALA A 256 14.56 -9.79 -17.13
N ASP A 257 13.58 -10.67 -16.95
CA ASP A 257 12.27 -10.60 -17.62
C ASP A 257 11.45 -9.43 -17.11
N ALA A 258 11.50 -9.19 -15.80
CA ALA A 258 10.88 -8.03 -15.18
C ALA A 258 11.75 -7.46 -14.05
N THR A 259 11.66 -6.15 -13.83
CA THR A 259 12.20 -5.46 -12.64
C THR A 259 11.10 -4.62 -11.99
N ILE A 260 10.82 -4.87 -10.71
CA ILE A 260 9.79 -4.17 -9.94
C ILE A 260 10.50 -3.21 -8.98
N VAL A 261 10.25 -1.91 -9.13
CA VAL A 261 10.88 -0.84 -8.34
C VAL A 261 9.97 -0.49 -7.16
N THR A 262 10.38 -0.85 -5.95
CA THR A 262 9.64 -0.68 -4.68
C THR A 262 10.49 0.00 -3.61
N VAL A 263 11.52 0.76 -4.02
CA VAL A 263 12.34 1.56 -3.10
C VAL A 263 11.50 2.63 -2.39
N GLY A 264 11.88 3.00 -1.18
CA GLY A 264 11.10 3.92 -0.34
C GLY A 264 10.92 5.31 -0.96
N VAL A 265 11.98 5.85 -1.58
CA VAL A 265 11.94 7.10 -2.36
C VAL A 265 12.48 6.80 -3.74
N THR A 266 11.61 6.75 -4.74
CA THR A 266 11.99 6.47 -6.13
C THR A 266 12.59 7.72 -6.79
N THR A 267 13.74 7.54 -7.42
CA THR A 267 14.40 8.58 -8.20
C THR A 267 14.47 8.21 -9.69
N PRO A 268 14.71 9.17 -10.60
CA PRO A 268 14.93 8.87 -12.02
C PRO A 268 16.05 7.86 -12.27
N GLU A 269 17.11 7.87 -11.44
CA GLU A 269 18.22 6.91 -11.51
C GLU A 269 17.76 5.49 -11.25
N HIS A 270 16.94 5.26 -10.22
CA HIS A 270 16.37 3.94 -9.92
C HIS A 270 15.58 3.38 -11.11
N VAL A 271 14.76 4.23 -11.75
CA VAL A 271 13.98 3.82 -12.94
C VAL A 271 14.88 3.53 -14.13
N SER A 272 15.91 4.35 -14.37
CA SER A 272 16.87 4.15 -15.46
C SER A 272 17.69 2.87 -15.28
N GLN A 273 18.15 2.60 -14.06
CA GLN A 273 18.88 1.37 -13.71
C GLN A 273 18.01 0.13 -13.88
N ALA A 274 16.76 0.18 -13.38
CA ALA A 274 15.78 -0.88 -13.58
C ALA A 274 15.50 -1.14 -15.06
N PHE A 275 15.38 -0.07 -15.87
CA PHE A 275 15.17 -0.20 -17.31
C PHE A 275 16.35 -0.82 -18.04
N SER A 276 17.56 -0.56 -17.58
CA SER A 276 18.80 -1.16 -18.11
C SER A 276 18.99 -2.62 -17.69
N SER A 277 18.38 -3.05 -16.56
CA SER A 277 18.51 -4.41 -16.04
C SER A 277 17.68 -5.45 -16.78
N ILE A 278 16.61 -5.02 -17.50
CA ILE A 278 15.70 -5.93 -18.19
C ILE A 278 16.14 -6.28 -19.61
N ARG A 279 15.73 -7.47 -20.06
CA ARG A 279 15.96 -7.97 -21.42
C ARG A 279 15.07 -7.29 -22.46
N LYS A 280 15.24 -7.68 -23.73
CA LYS A 280 14.29 -7.36 -24.82
C LYS A 280 12.88 -7.84 -24.44
N ALA A 281 11.87 -7.04 -24.74
CA ALA A 281 10.47 -7.25 -24.38
C ALA A 281 10.21 -7.37 -22.87
N GLY A 282 11.20 -7.07 -22.02
CA GLY A 282 11.06 -7.07 -20.56
C GLY A 282 10.23 -5.88 -20.07
N THR A 283 9.77 -5.95 -18.82
CA THR A 283 8.90 -4.96 -18.18
C THR A 283 9.57 -4.39 -16.93
N VAL A 284 9.58 -3.05 -16.80
CA VAL A 284 9.82 -2.37 -15.53
C VAL A 284 8.48 -1.92 -14.96
N VAL A 285 8.21 -2.29 -13.71
CA VAL A 285 7.06 -1.78 -12.96
C VAL A 285 7.55 -0.80 -11.90
N VAL A 286 7.11 0.46 -11.97
CA VAL A 286 7.47 1.50 -11.02
C VAL A 286 6.34 1.66 -10.01
N THR A 287 6.61 1.28 -8.76
CA THR A 287 5.62 1.22 -7.68
C THR A 287 5.96 2.17 -6.54
N GLY A 288 7.25 2.33 -6.22
CA GLY A 288 7.70 3.29 -5.22
C GLY A 288 7.39 4.73 -5.65
N VAL A 289 7.01 5.56 -4.70
CA VAL A 289 6.74 6.98 -4.92
C VAL A 289 7.99 7.78 -4.54
N GLY A 290 8.25 8.86 -5.26
CA GLY A 290 9.28 9.85 -4.98
C GLY A 290 8.72 11.25 -5.21
N ASP A 291 9.57 12.20 -5.51
CA ASP A 291 9.14 13.54 -5.90
C ASP A 291 8.35 13.49 -7.22
N ILE A 292 7.03 13.59 -7.12
CA ILE A 292 6.10 13.50 -8.26
C ILE A 292 6.20 14.67 -9.25
N THR A 293 6.93 15.72 -8.92
CA THR A 293 7.17 16.88 -9.80
C THR A 293 8.35 16.67 -10.75
N ARG A 294 9.18 15.63 -10.52
CA ARG A 294 10.34 15.31 -11.35
C ARG A 294 9.91 14.86 -12.74
N THR A 295 10.53 15.46 -13.76
CA THR A 295 10.25 15.19 -15.19
C THR A 295 11.52 14.83 -15.97
N ASP A 296 12.62 14.60 -15.29
CA ASP A 296 13.97 14.42 -15.85
C ASP A 296 14.38 12.93 -16.01
N LEU A 297 13.41 12.05 -16.21
CA LEU A 297 13.67 10.63 -16.48
C LEU A 297 14.42 10.43 -17.81
N SER A 298 15.58 9.80 -17.73
CA SER A 298 16.43 9.53 -18.90
C SER A 298 16.35 8.06 -19.29
N LEU A 299 15.83 7.76 -20.47
CA LEU A 299 15.74 6.42 -21.03
C LEU A 299 16.27 6.38 -22.47
N SER A 300 16.86 5.25 -22.85
CA SER A 300 17.25 5.00 -24.24
C SER A 300 16.03 4.80 -25.13
N ILE A 301 15.79 5.72 -26.08
CA ILE A 301 14.73 5.56 -27.09
C ILE A 301 14.94 4.28 -27.90
N GLY A 302 16.18 3.94 -28.22
CA GLY A 302 16.51 2.72 -28.96
C GLY A 302 16.13 1.46 -28.19
N GLU A 303 16.38 1.40 -26.88
CA GLU A 303 15.96 0.27 -26.06
C GLU A 303 14.45 0.18 -25.94
N LEU A 304 13.77 1.32 -25.74
CA LEU A 304 12.32 1.35 -25.66
C LEU A 304 11.67 0.85 -26.96
N THR A 305 12.14 1.32 -28.12
CA THR A 305 11.50 1.04 -29.42
C THR A 305 12.04 -0.25 -30.07
N VAL A 306 13.36 -0.36 -30.24
CA VAL A 306 13.99 -1.48 -30.98
C VAL A 306 13.97 -2.76 -30.14
N PHE A 307 14.14 -2.67 -28.82
CA PHE A 307 14.08 -3.82 -27.93
C PHE A 307 12.68 -4.04 -27.33
N GLN A 308 11.71 -3.20 -27.68
CA GLN A 308 10.33 -3.31 -27.20
C GLN A 308 10.21 -3.43 -25.66
N LYS A 309 11.12 -2.78 -24.93
CA LYS A 309 11.06 -2.73 -23.47
C LYS A 309 9.84 -1.93 -23.02
N ARG A 310 9.28 -2.30 -21.88
CA ARG A 310 8.09 -1.64 -21.31
C ARG A 310 8.42 -0.94 -19.99
N LEU A 311 7.83 0.22 -19.78
CA LEU A 311 7.84 0.95 -18.51
C LEU A 311 6.39 1.16 -18.07
N GLN A 312 6.03 0.61 -16.93
CA GLN A 312 4.66 0.60 -16.41
C GLN A 312 4.61 1.21 -15.01
N GLY A 313 3.77 2.24 -14.80
CA GLY A 313 3.45 2.75 -13.48
C GLY A 313 2.47 1.84 -12.74
N SER A 314 2.57 1.82 -11.41
CA SER A 314 1.75 0.98 -10.55
C SER A 314 1.14 1.80 -9.42
N LEU A 315 -0.16 2.03 -9.44
CA LEU A 315 -0.94 2.53 -8.32
C LEU A 315 -1.69 1.36 -7.69
N PHE A 316 -1.42 1.08 -6.41
CA PHE A 316 -2.03 -0.02 -5.66
C PHE A 316 -1.88 -1.40 -6.36
N GLY A 317 -0.76 -1.62 -7.10
CA GLY A 317 -0.55 -2.85 -7.85
C GLY A 317 -1.59 -3.13 -8.94
N ALA A 318 -2.26 -2.12 -9.47
CA ALA A 318 -3.43 -2.24 -10.34
C ALA A 318 -4.55 -3.12 -9.74
N SER A 319 -4.67 -3.14 -8.42
CA SER A 319 -5.65 -3.97 -7.71
C SER A 319 -7.09 -3.51 -7.95
N ASN A 320 -7.98 -4.50 -7.95
CA ASN A 320 -9.42 -4.33 -7.83
C ASN A 320 -9.84 -4.70 -6.39
N PRO A 321 -9.82 -3.78 -5.43
CA PRO A 321 -9.89 -4.10 -4.00
C PRO A 321 -11.10 -4.97 -3.63
N THR A 322 -12.25 -4.78 -4.26
CA THR A 322 -13.46 -5.58 -3.99
C THR A 322 -13.35 -7.04 -4.43
N ALA A 323 -12.41 -7.37 -5.32
CA ALA A 323 -12.12 -8.73 -5.77
C ALA A 323 -10.81 -9.26 -5.16
N ASP A 324 -9.77 -8.43 -5.16
CA ASP A 324 -8.42 -8.85 -4.80
C ASP A 324 -8.24 -9.03 -3.29
N ILE A 325 -8.85 -8.18 -2.45
CA ILE A 325 -8.74 -8.34 -0.99
C ILE A 325 -9.37 -9.67 -0.54
N PRO A 326 -10.60 -10.05 -0.93
CA PRO A 326 -11.14 -11.37 -0.62
C PRO A 326 -10.28 -12.53 -1.15
N TRP A 327 -9.72 -12.39 -2.34
CA TRP A 327 -8.82 -13.40 -2.91
C TRP A 327 -7.51 -13.53 -2.12
N LEU A 328 -6.90 -12.41 -1.71
CA LEU A 328 -5.70 -12.42 -0.86
C LEU A 328 -5.98 -13.03 0.51
N VAL A 329 -7.17 -12.79 1.09
CA VAL A 329 -7.62 -13.47 2.32
C VAL A 329 -7.69 -14.99 2.13
N ASP A 330 -8.23 -15.46 0.99
CA ASP A 330 -8.27 -16.89 0.66
C ASP A 330 -6.86 -17.49 0.51
N LEU A 331 -5.94 -16.79 -0.18
CA LEU A 331 -4.54 -17.21 -0.30
C LEU A 331 -3.83 -17.29 1.06
N TYR A 332 -4.06 -16.30 1.92
CA TYR A 332 -3.53 -16.30 3.28
C TYR A 332 -4.07 -17.47 4.10
N THR A 333 -5.38 -17.70 4.06
CA THR A 333 -6.04 -18.82 4.78
C THR A 333 -5.51 -20.18 4.32
N ARG A 334 -5.12 -20.31 3.06
CA ARG A 334 -4.49 -21.53 2.50
C ARG A 334 -2.98 -21.61 2.72
N GLY A 335 -2.36 -20.64 3.40
CA GLY A 335 -0.92 -20.59 3.62
C GLY A 335 -0.09 -20.29 2.35
N GLN A 336 -0.72 -19.72 1.31
CA GLN A 336 -0.08 -19.34 0.05
C GLN A 336 0.35 -17.87 0.01
N LEU A 337 -0.07 -17.08 0.99
CA LEU A 337 0.35 -15.71 1.23
C LEU A 337 0.73 -15.59 2.71
N LYS A 338 1.91 -15.07 2.99
CA LYS A 338 2.40 -14.82 4.34
C LYS A 338 2.07 -13.39 4.75
N LEU A 339 1.32 -13.20 5.81
CA LEU A 339 0.99 -11.91 6.39
C LEU A 339 1.54 -11.77 7.81
N ASP A 340 1.42 -12.81 8.64
CA ASP A 340 1.87 -12.78 10.03
C ASP A 340 3.37 -12.53 10.14
N GLU A 341 4.14 -13.14 9.25
CA GLU A 341 5.60 -13.02 9.18
C GLU A 341 6.06 -11.61 8.73
N LEU A 342 5.16 -10.82 8.11
CA LEU A 342 5.44 -9.42 7.80
C LEU A 342 5.46 -8.56 9.06
N ILE A 343 4.63 -8.87 10.05
CA ILE A 343 4.43 -8.07 11.26
C ILE A 343 5.62 -8.29 12.19
N THR A 344 6.57 -7.37 12.17
CA THR A 344 7.75 -7.44 13.02
C THR A 344 7.62 -6.67 14.32
N HIS A 345 6.73 -5.67 14.37
CA HIS A 345 6.50 -4.83 15.55
C HIS A 345 5.01 -4.48 15.70
N ARG A 346 4.57 -4.41 16.97
CA ARG A 346 3.24 -3.94 17.37
C ARG A 346 3.38 -2.70 18.23
N TYR A 347 2.55 -1.71 17.99
CA TYR A 347 2.53 -0.41 18.66
C TYR A 347 1.12 -0.14 19.18
N THR A 348 1.02 0.71 20.18
CA THR A 348 -0.24 1.34 20.59
C THR A 348 -0.46 2.64 19.80
N LEU A 349 -1.66 3.22 19.86
CA LEU A 349 -1.98 4.44 19.11
C LEU A 349 -1.06 5.63 19.47
N ASP A 350 -0.67 5.76 20.74
CA ASP A 350 0.25 6.79 21.22
C ASP A 350 1.71 6.55 20.80
N GLN A 351 2.03 5.36 20.30
CA GLN A 351 3.36 4.98 19.80
C GLN A 351 3.52 5.11 18.28
N VAL A 352 2.52 5.66 17.55
CA VAL A 352 2.62 5.84 16.08
C VAL A 352 3.90 6.56 15.69
N ALA A 353 4.26 7.65 16.39
CA ALA A 353 5.49 8.39 16.11
C ALA A 353 6.76 7.54 16.34
N GLN A 354 6.79 6.69 17.38
CA GLN A 354 7.89 5.75 17.60
C GLN A 354 7.98 4.72 16.48
N GLY A 355 6.83 4.25 15.96
CA GLY A 355 6.77 3.31 14.84
C GLY A 355 7.46 3.85 13.58
N TYR A 356 7.31 5.16 13.29
CA TYR A 356 8.01 5.81 12.17
C TYR A 356 9.50 5.99 12.44
N GLU A 357 9.91 6.31 13.67
CA GLU A 357 11.33 6.34 14.04
C GLU A 357 11.99 4.97 13.83
N ASP A 358 11.32 3.90 14.21
CA ASP A 358 11.83 2.53 14.01
C ASP A 358 11.84 2.12 12.52
N MET A 359 10.88 2.61 11.73
CA MET A 359 10.84 2.42 10.28
C MET A 359 12.04 3.11 9.61
N HIS A 360 12.34 4.37 9.95
CA HIS A 360 13.50 5.10 9.44
C HIS A 360 14.82 4.44 9.86
N ALA A 361 14.88 3.88 11.06
CA ALA A 361 16.03 3.13 11.55
C ALA A 361 16.18 1.74 10.91
N GLY A 362 15.25 1.33 10.00
CA GLY A 362 15.29 0.03 9.31
C GLY A 362 15.07 -1.18 10.22
N LYS A 363 14.43 -0.99 11.38
CA LYS A 363 14.25 -2.04 12.39
C LYS A 363 13.06 -2.97 12.11
N ASN A 364 12.12 -2.56 11.24
CA ASN A 364 10.93 -3.34 10.93
C ASN A 364 10.76 -3.57 9.43
N ILE A 365 10.02 -4.62 9.09
CA ILE A 365 9.44 -4.83 7.75
C ILE A 365 8.07 -4.16 7.72
N ARG A 366 7.16 -4.58 8.64
CA ARG A 366 5.87 -3.95 8.89
C ARG A 366 5.66 -3.75 10.38
N GLY A 367 5.33 -2.52 10.75
CA GLY A 367 4.77 -2.18 12.05
C GLY A 367 3.26 -2.07 11.94
N ILE A 368 2.54 -2.47 12.97
CA ILE A 368 1.09 -2.26 13.06
C ILE A 368 0.74 -1.59 14.39
N VAL A 369 -0.29 -0.75 14.38
CA VAL A 369 -0.98 -0.27 15.57
C VAL A 369 -2.07 -1.28 15.90
N VAL A 370 -2.14 -1.73 17.15
CA VAL A 370 -3.19 -2.63 17.64
C VAL A 370 -4.04 -1.86 18.66
N TYR A 371 -5.35 -2.00 18.53
CA TYR A 371 -6.33 -1.33 19.40
C TYR A 371 -6.88 -2.31 20.42
N ASP A 372 -7.12 -1.81 21.64
CA ASP A 372 -7.74 -2.60 22.70
C ASP A 372 -9.15 -3.07 22.28
N ALA A 373 -9.48 -4.31 22.67
CA ALA A 373 -10.71 -5.01 22.31
C ALA A 373 -12.00 -4.32 22.81
#